data_c4051419952a17eb8f3f1ebfa6154edf
#
_entry.id   c4051419952a17eb8f3f1ebfa6154edf
#
_cell.length_a   1.000
_cell.length_b   1.000
_cell.length_c   1.000
_cell.angle_alpha   90.00
_cell.angle_beta   90.00
_cell.angle_gamma   90.00
#
_symmetry.space_group_name_H-M   'P 1'
#
loop_
_entity.id
_entity.type
_entity.pdbx_description
1 polymer ?
#
loop_
_entity_poly.entity_id
_entity_poly.type
_entity_poly.pdbx_seq_one_letter_code
_entity_poly.pdbx_strand_id
1 'polypeptide(L)'
;SIQTVFFGFLIATAVAVPLGIVSGLSPTANAAINPLVQVFKPVSPLAWLPIVTMVVSALYAGGEGGMSKSFLISAVTVTLCSLWPTLINTALGVASIDKDLVNVSRVLKLSPWKKITRLVLPSALPLIFTGLRLSLGVGWMVLIAAEMLSQNPGLGKFVWDEFQNGSSDSLARIMVAVLTIGIIGFLLDRVMYALQSLFTFSGKR
;
A
#
# COMPACT_ATOMS: atom_id res chain seq x y z
N SER A 1 14.13 -1.23 -6.78
CA SER A 1 13.08 -0.41 -6.11
C SER A 1 11.67 -0.70 -6.65
N ILE A 2 11.41 -0.55 -7.97
CA ILE A 2 10.05 -0.66 -8.54
C ILE A 2 9.43 -2.04 -8.29
N GLN A 3 10.16 -3.13 -8.50
CA GLN A 3 9.66 -4.48 -8.22
C GLN A 3 9.28 -4.67 -6.75
N THR A 4 10.08 -4.15 -5.85
CA THR A 4 9.89 -4.29 -4.40
C THR A 4 8.64 -3.52 -3.93
N VAL A 5 8.46 -2.26 -4.38
CA VAL A 5 7.28 -1.49 -4.01
C VAL A 5 6.02 -2.12 -4.58
N PHE A 6 6.08 -2.62 -5.83
CA PHE A 6 4.93 -3.22 -6.47
C PHE A 6 4.50 -4.50 -5.75
N PHE A 7 5.46 -5.35 -5.38
CA PHE A 7 5.19 -6.58 -4.63
C PHE A 7 4.59 -6.29 -3.25
N GLY A 8 5.19 -5.38 -2.48
CA GLY A 8 4.66 -4.98 -1.16
C GLY A 8 3.28 -4.31 -1.26
N PHE A 9 3.08 -3.45 -2.26
CA PHE A 9 1.80 -2.79 -2.52
C PHE A 9 0.69 -3.77 -2.92
N LEU A 10 0.99 -4.77 -3.75
CA LEU A 10 0.01 -5.80 -4.13
C LEU A 10 -0.44 -6.62 -2.92
N ILE A 11 0.50 -7.05 -2.06
CA ILE A 11 0.16 -7.78 -0.83
C ILE A 11 -0.68 -6.89 0.10
N ALA A 12 -0.26 -5.62 0.30
CA ALA A 12 -1.01 -4.68 1.11
C ALA A 12 -2.45 -4.51 0.59
N THR A 13 -2.61 -4.36 -0.72
CA THR A 13 -3.92 -4.22 -1.38
C THR A 13 -4.78 -5.47 -1.21
N ALA A 14 -4.19 -6.65 -1.41
CA ALA A 14 -4.89 -7.94 -1.27
C ALA A 14 -5.42 -8.17 0.14
N VAL A 15 -4.78 -7.60 1.17
CA VAL A 15 -5.22 -7.67 2.56
C VAL A 15 -6.16 -6.50 2.91
N ALA A 16 -5.79 -5.27 2.53
CA ALA A 16 -6.48 -4.06 2.93
C ALA A 16 -7.88 -3.93 2.32
N VAL A 17 -8.06 -4.31 1.06
CA VAL A 17 -9.37 -4.18 0.39
C VAL A 17 -10.41 -5.10 1.00
N PRO A 18 -10.19 -6.41 1.19
CA PRO A 18 -11.15 -7.27 1.86
C PRO A 18 -11.45 -6.83 3.29
N LEU A 19 -10.41 -6.50 4.08
CA LEU A 19 -10.60 -6.02 5.45
C LEU A 19 -11.36 -4.69 5.49
N GLY A 20 -11.10 -3.78 4.57
CA GLY A 20 -11.82 -2.52 4.45
C GLY A 20 -13.28 -2.73 4.08
N ILE A 21 -13.60 -3.66 3.17
CA ILE A 21 -14.98 -4.02 2.82
C ILE A 21 -15.70 -4.59 4.05
N VAL A 22 -15.10 -5.53 4.76
CA VAL A 22 -15.68 -6.12 5.99
C VAL A 22 -15.90 -5.05 7.06
N SER A 23 -14.91 -4.18 7.27
CA SER A 23 -15.01 -3.06 8.22
C SER A 23 -16.13 -2.07 7.84
N GLY A 24 -16.26 -1.73 6.57
CA GLY A 24 -17.29 -0.81 6.10
C GLY A 24 -18.71 -1.39 6.11
N LEU A 25 -18.85 -2.71 5.94
CA LEU A 25 -20.16 -3.39 5.96
C LEU A 25 -20.70 -3.68 7.37
N SER A 26 -19.82 -3.85 8.36
CA SER A 26 -20.18 -4.29 9.71
C SER A 26 -19.68 -3.33 10.77
N PRO A 27 -20.57 -2.68 11.56
CA PRO A 27 -20.16 -1.85 12.69
C PRO A 27 -19.31 -2.60 13.72
N THR A 28 -19.62 -3.88 13.95
CA THR A 28 -18.87 -4.73 14.88
C THR A 28 -17.45 -4.97 14.38
N ALA A 29 -17.28 -5.29 13.08
CA ALA A 29 -15.97 -5.45 12.48
C ALA A 29 -15.18 -4.13 12.50
N ASN A 30 -15.84 -3.01 12.22
CA ASN A 30 -15.21 -1.70 12.32
C ASN A 30 -14.75 -1.38 13.75
N ALA A 31 -15.58 -1.68 14.76
CA ALA A 31 -15.22 -1.48 16.16
C ALA A 31 -14.01 -2.33 16.58
N ALA A 32 -13.84 -3.53 16.01
CA ALA A 32 -12.70 -4.38 16.27
C ALA A 32 -11.42 -3.95 15.52
N ILE A 33 -11.55 -3.52 14.28
CA ILE A 33 -10.41 -3.16 13.40
C ILE A 33 -9.90 -1.75 13.70
N ASN A 34 -10.79 -0.81 14.03
CA ASN A 34 -10.44 0.61 14.20
C ASN A 34 -9.37 0.86 15.28
N PRO A 35 -9.39 0.24 16.48
CA PRO A 35 -8.31 0.40 17.46
C PRO A 35 -6.95 -0.06 16.92
N LEU A 36 -6.90 -1.16 16.16
CA LEU A 36 -5.67 -1.64 15.54
C LEU A 36 -5.14 -0.62 14.52
N VAL A 37 -6.03 -0.06 13.69
CA VAL A 37 -5.66 1.00 12.74
C VAL A 37 -5.09 2.21 13.46
N GLN A 38 -5.72 2.66 14.55
CA GLN A 38 -5.27 3.83 15.32
C GLN A 38 -3.92 3.61 15.99
N VAL A 39 -3.62 2.41 16.46
CA VAL A 39 -2.35 2.07 17.10
C VAL A 39 -1.23 1.90 16.07
N PHE A 40 -1.48 1.20 14.97
CA PHE A 40 -0.42 0.82 14.02
C PHE A 40 -0.18 1.82 12.89
N LYS A 41 -1.19 2.60 12.49
CA LYS A 41 -1.05 3.62 11.45
C LYS A 41 0.06 4.66 11.74
N PRO A 42 0.19 5.22 12.96
CA PRO A 42 1.21 6.20 13.26
C PRO A 42 2.61 5.60 13.50
N VAL A 43 2.76 4.28 13.51
CA VAL A 43 4.07 3.65 13.72
C VAL A 43 5.00 3.96 12.56
N SER A 44 6.16 4.52 12.89
CA SER A 44 7.17 4.87 11.89
C SER A 44 7.65 3.63 11.12
N PRO A 45 7.83 3.75 9.80
CA PRO A 45 8.46 2.70 9.00
C PRO A 45 9.82 2.24 9.53
N LEU A 46 10.59 3.19 10.09
CA LEU A 46 11.89 2.91 10.70
C LEU A 46 11.78 2.02 11.94
N ALA A 47 10.68 2.14 12.70
CA ALA A 47 10.42 1.27 13.86
C ALA A 47 10.01 -0.16 13.44
N TRP A 48 9.38 -0.32 12.27
CA TRP A 48 9.04 -1.63 11.73
C TRP A 48 10.25 -2.42 11.25
N LEU A 49 11.26 -1.75 10.69
CA LEU A 49 12.41 -2.41 10.06
C LEU A 49 13.16 -3.40 10.96
N PRO A 50 13.53 -3.08 12.21
CA PRO A 50 14.19 -4.04 13.10
C PRO A 50 13.35 -5.28 13.36
N ILE A 51 12.06 -5.10 13.61
CA ILE A 51 11.11 -6.20 13.90
C ILE A 51 10.98 -7.09 12.65
N VAL A 52 10.72 -6.48 11.49
CA VAL A 52 10.62 -7.21 10.22
C VAL A 52 11.92 -7.94 9.89
N THR A 53 13.07 -7.31 10.13
CA THR A 53 14.38 -7.93 9.91
C THR A 53 14.57 -9.16 10.78
N MET A 54 14.20 -9.10 12.06
CA MET A 54 14.30 -10.24 12.99
C MET A 54 13.35 -11.37 12.56
N VAL A 55 12.10 -11.07 12.27
CA VAL A 55 11.10 -12.06 11.87
C VAL A 55 11.47 -12.72 10.54
N VAL A 56 11.78 -11.92 9.52
CA VAL A 56 12.21 -12.45 8.22
C VAL A 56 13.48 -13.27 8.36
N SER A 57 14.45 -12.83 9.18
CA SER A 57 15.69 -13.57 9.40
C SER A 57 15.46 -14.92 10.07
N ALA A 58 14.51 -15.01 10.97
CA ALA A 58 14.16 -16.25 11.67
C ALA A 58 13.41 -17.24 10.77
N LEU A 59 12.59 -16.72 9.85
CA LEU A 59 11.75 -17.54 8.96
C LEU A 59 12.42 -17.84 7.61
N TYR A 60 13.47 -17.10 7.27
CA TYR A 60 14.14 -17.22 5.98
C TYR A 60 15.03 -18.50 5.94
N ALA A 61 14.46 -19.56 5.39
CA ALA A 61 15.21 -20.75 5.02
C ALA A 61 15.79 -20.55 3.61
N GLY A 62 16.96 -19.93 3.52
CA GLY A 62 17.63 -19.63 2.25
C GLY A 62 17.81 -20.87 1.39
N GLY A 63 17.06 -20.97 0.28
CA GLY A 63 17.23 -21.96 -0.77
C GLY A 63 17.84 -21.31 -2.02
N GLU A 64 18.60 -22.07 -2.78
CA GLU A 64 19.11 -21.65 -4.10
C GLU A 64 17.93 -21.31 -5.03
N GLY A 65 17.84 -20.05 -5.49
CA GLY A 65 16.81 -19.57 -6.40
C GLY A 65 15.65 -18.78 -5.76
N GLY A 66 15.67 -18.54 -4.44
CA GLY A 66 14.65 -17.71 -3.74
C GLY A 66 14.90 -16.20 -3.83
N MET A 67 13.87 -15.41 -3.47
CA MET A 67 14.00 -13.95 -3.32
C MET A 67 15.04 -13.62 -2.24
N SER A 68 15.85 -12.56 -2.44
CA SER A 68 16.85 -12.16 -1.45
C SER A 68 16.20 -11.75 -0.13
N LYS A 69 16.88 -12.01 0.98
CA LYS A 69 16.42 -11.64 2.32
C LYS A 69 16.15 -10.15 2.44
N SER A 70 17.02 -9.30 1.88
CA SER A 70 16.84 -7.84 1.88
C SER A 70 15.63 -7.39 1.07
N PHE A 71 15.31 -8.08 -0.04
CA PHE A 71 14.10 -7.85 -0.81
C PHE A 71 12.85 -8.13 0.04
N LEU A 72 12.81 -9.29 0.73
CA LEU A 72 11.68 -9.66 1.59
C LEU A 72 11.49 -8.68 2.75
N ILE A 73 12.57 -8.26 3.41
CA ILE A 73 12.52 -7.25 4.47
C ILE A 73 11.90 -5.95 3.95
N SER A 74 12.37 -5.45 2.82
CA SER A 74 11.86 -4.23 2.20
C SER A 74 10.40 -4.37 1.79
N ALA A 75 10.03 -5.49 1.14
CA ALA A 75 8.67 -5.75 0.69
C ALA A 75 7.66 -5.86 1.84
N VAL A 76 8.00 -6.58 2.92
CA VAL A 76 7.15 -6.71 4.10
C VAL A 76 6.98 -5.37 4.81
N THR A 77 8.06 -4.58 4.92
CA THR A 77 7.99 -3.23 5.51
C THR A 77 7.06 -2.31 4.70
N VAL A 78 7.19 -2.32 3.36
CA VAL A 78 6.28 -1.60 2.46
C VAL A 78 4.85 -2.07 2.65
N THR A 79 4.60 -3.38 2.73
CA THR A 79 3.26 -3.96 2.95
C THR A 79 2.63 -3.41 4.23
N LEU A 80 3.33 -3.48 5.36
CA LEU A 80 2.82 -3.02 6.66
C LEU A 80 2.48 -1.53 6.67
N CYS A 81 3.28 -0.70 6.00
CA CYS A 81 3.06 0.74 5.98
C CYS A 81 2.00 1.18 4.94
N SER A 82 1.89 0.48 3.81
CA SER A 82 0.96 0.79 2.72
C SER A 82 -0.46 0.28 2.98
N LEU A 83 -0.65 -0.62 3.93
CA LEU A 83 -1.93 -1.27 4.20
C LEU A 83 -3.00 -0.28 4.67
N TRP A 84 -2.63 0.65 5.54
CA TRP A 84 -3.57 1.49 6.30
C TRP A 84 -4.37 2.47 5.44
N PRO A 85 -3.78 3.24 4.51
CA PRO A 85 -4.54 4.18 3.68
C PRO A 85 -5.59 3.47 2.81
N THR A 86 -5.25 2.31 2.22
CA THR A 86 -6.19 1.52 1.43
C THR A 86 -7.32 0.96 2.29
N LEU A 87 -7.01 0.41 3.47
CA LEU A 87 -8.01 -0.14 4.38
C LEU A 87 -9.02 0.94 4.82
N ILE A 88 -8.52 2.08 5.28
CA ILE A 88 -9.35 3.18 5.78
C ILE A 88 -10.25 3.73 4.67
N ASN A 89 -9.70 4.01 3.50
CA ASN A 89 -10.48 4.56 2.39
C ASN A 89 -11.47 3.54 1.81
N THR A 90 -11.14 2.26 1.80
CA THR A 90 -12.07 1.21 1.41
C THR A 90 -13.23 1.12 2.40
N ALA A 91 -12.95 1.10 3.70
CA ALA A 91 -13.99 1.07 4.73
C ALA A 91 -14.91 2.30 4.64
N LEU A 92 -14.33 3.49 4.44
CA LEU A 92 -15.08 4.73 4.24
C LEU A 92 -15.95 4.67 2.97
N GLY A 93 -15.40 4.18 1.87
CA GLY A 93 -16.12 4.03 0.61
C GLY A 93 -17.33 3.11 0.73
N VAL A 94 -17.18 2.01 1.46
CA VAL A 94 -18.28 1.07 1.71
C VAL A 94 -19.32 1.66 2.67
N ALA A 95 -18.88 2.35 3.72
CA ALA A 95 -19.77 2.98 4.70
C ALA A 95 -20.56 4.16 4.11
N SER A 96 -20.05 4.80 3.06
CA SER A 96 -20.70 5.96 2.39
C SER A 96 -21.72 5.58 1.32
N ILE A 97 -21.96 4.28 1.08
CA ILE A 97 -22.97 3.83 0.12
C ILE A 97 -24.35 4.27 0.57
N ASP A 98 -25.14 4.82 -0.39
CA ASP A 98 -26.49 5.26 -0.14
C ASP A 98 -27.36 4.14 0.45
N LYS A 99 -28.07 4.48 1.54
CA LYS A 99 -28.95 3.55 2.24
C LYS A 99 -30.09 3.02 1.34
N ASP A 100 -30.56 3.82 0.39
CA ASP A 100 -31.59 3.41 -0.54
C ASP A 100 -31.09 2.29 -1.47
N LEU A 101 -29.86 2.38 -1.96
CA LEU A 101 -29.23 1.31 -2.73
C LEU A 101 -29.08 0.03 -1.91
N VAL A 102 -28.71 0.16 -0.64
CA VAL A 102 -28.63 -0.99 0.28
C VAL A 102 -30.02 -1.61 0.51
N ASN A 103 -31.06 -0.80 0.66
CA ASN A 103 -32.43 -1.28 0.84
C ASN A 103 -32.95 -1.97 -0.42
N VAL A 104 -32.72 -1.40 -1.61
CA VAL A 104 -33.02 -2.06 -2.89
C VAL A 104 -32.38 -3.42 -3.00
N SER A 105 -31.11 -3.56 -2.59
CA SER A 105 -30.41 -4.84 -2.59
C SER A 105 -31.05 -5.89 -1.67
N ARG A 106 -31.67 -5.45 -0.58
CA ARG A 106 -32.41 -6.33 0.35
C ARG A 106 -33.75 -6.77 -0.24
N VAL A 107 -34.49 -5.84 -0.85
CA VAL A 107 -35.77 -6.13 -1.53
C VAL A 107 -35.56 -7.12 -2.67
N LEU A 108 -34.48 -6.97 -3.44
CA LEU A 108 -34.10 -7.88 -4.51
C LEU A 108 -33.51 -9.21 -4.00
N LYS A 109 -33.39 -9.40 -2.67
CA LYS A 109 -32.84 -10.60 -2.04
C LYS A 109 -31.49 -11.03 -2.65
N LEU A 110 -30.60 -10.05 -2.92
CA LEU A 110 -29.30 -10.34 -3.49
C LEU A 110 -28.48 -11.20 -2.52
N SER A 111 -27.84 -12.25 -3.05
CA SER A 111 -26.89 -13.03 -2.25
C SER A 111 -25.71 -12.14 -1.81
N PRO A 112 -25.04 -12.46 -0.67
CA PRO A 112 -23.93 -11.66 -0.16
C PRO A 112 -22.85 -11.39 -1.21
N TRP A 113 -22.49 -12.39 -2.01
CA TRP A 113 -21.51 -12.26 -3.08
C TRP A 113 -21.99 -11.30 -4.19
N LYS A 114 -23.23 -11.45 -4.64
CA LYS A 114 -23.80 -10.54 -5.65
C LYS A 114 -23.90 -9.10 -5.12
N LYS A 115 -24.22 -8.92 -3.83
CA LYS A 115 -24.23 -7.61 -3.19
C LYS A 115 -22.84 -6.98 -3.20
N ILE A 116 -21.78 -7.73 -2.83
CA ILE A 116 -20.41 -7.22 -2.84
C ILE A 116 -19.97 -6.84 -4.25
N THR A 117 -20.14 -7.73 -5.22
CA THR A 117 -19.60 -7.55 -6.58
C THR A 117 -20.38 -6.55 -7.43
N ARG A 118 -21.71 -6.43 -7.24
CA ARG A 118 -22.56 -5.60 -8.09
C ARG A 118 -22.96 -4.26 -7.46
N LEU A 119 -22.86 -4.13 -6.15
CA LEU A 119 -23.24 -2.90 -5.45
C LEU A 119 -22.04 -2.30 -4.69
N VAL A 120 -21.49 -3.06 -3.73
CA VAL A 120 -20.51 -2.53 -2.78
C VAL A 120 -19.24 -2.13 -3.50
N LEU A 121 -18.65 -3.04 -4.26
CA LEU A 121 -17.38 -2.81 -4.94
C LEU A 121 -17.46 -1.67 -5.96
N PRO A 122 -18.42 -1.63 -6.90
CA PRO A 122 -18.53 -0.52 -7.85
C PRO A 122 -18.79 0.84 -7.17
N SER A 123 -19.61 0.87 -6.12
CA SER A 123 -19.94 2.12 -5.41
C SER A 123 -18.75 2.64 -4.59
N ALA A 124 -17.94 1.76 -4.00
CA ALA A 124 -16.78 2.12 -3.20
C ALA A 124 -15.51 2.38 -4.04
N LEU A 125 -15.49 1.99 -5.32
CA LEU A 125 -14.32 2.08 -6.21
C LEU A 125 -13.61 3.44 -6.18
N PRO A 126 -14.29 4.61 -6.24
CA PRO A 126 -13.60 5.90 -6.22
C PRO A 126 -12.74 6.09 -4.96
N LEU A 127 -13.26 5.71 -3.79
CA LEU A 127 -12.54 5.81 -2.53
C LEU A 127 -11.51 4.70 -2.36
N ILE A 128 -11.74 3.50 -2.88
CA ILE A 128 -10.73 2.44 -2.95
C ILE A 128 -9.51 2.94 -3.75
N PHE A 129 -9.71 3.52 -4.93
CA PHE A 129 -8.62 4.08 -5.73
C PHE A 129 -7.91 5.24 -5.04
N THR A 130 -8.63 6.10 -4.32
CA THR A 130 -8.02 7.14 -3.48
C THR A 130 -7.10 6.51 -2.43
N GLY A 131 -7.54 5.47 -1.75
CA GLY A 131 -6.74 4.72 -0.81
C GLY A 131 -5.50 4.07 -1.44
N LEU A 132 -5.66 3.44 -2.61
CA LEU A 132 -4.57 2.82 -3.35
C LEU A 132 -3.49 3.84 -3.76
N ARG A 133 -3.88 5.03 -4.23
CA ARG A 133 -2.93 6.10 -4.57
C ARG A 133 -2.14 6.56 -3.35
N LEU A 134 -2.82 6.80 -2.23
CA LEU A 134 -2.16 7.16 -0.96
C LEU A 134 -1.22 6.05 -0.48
N SER A 135 -1.65 4.80 -0.56
CA SER A 135 -0.84 3.64 -0.19
C SER A 135 0.40 3.49 -1.04
N LEU A 136 0.28 3.67 -2.36
CA LEU A 136 1.42 3.60 -3.26
C LEU A 136 2.43 4.72 -2.98
N GLY A 137 1.95 5.95 -2.72
CA GLY A 137 2.79 7.08 -2.34
C GLY A 137 3.55 6.84 -1.03
N VAL A 138 2.85 6.35 0.01
CA VAL A 138 3.47 5.97 1.29
C VAL A 138 4.46 4.82 1.07
N GLY A 139 4.07 3.78 0.34
CA GLY A 139 4.92 2.64 0.03
C GLY A 139 6.20 3.01 -0.69
N TRP A 140 6.13 3.95 -1.63
CA TRP A 140 7.29 4.46 -2.35
C TRP A 140 8.27 5.17 -1.40
N MET A 141 7.80 6.07 -0.55
CA MET A 141 8.65 6.75 0.43
C MET A 141 9.28 5.78 1.44
N VAL A 142 8.49 4.83 1.95
CA VAL A 142 8.94 3.81 2.90
C VAL A 142 9.98 2.88 2.27
N LEU A 143 9.79 2.52 0.99
CA LEU A 143 10.73 1.67 0.28
C LEU A 143 12.13 2.27 0.24
N ILE A 144 12.26 3.57 -0.08
CA ILE A 144 13.55 4.24 -0.15
C ILE A 144 14.28 4.12 1.18
N ALA A 145 13.60 4.37 2.31
CA ALA A 145 14.17 4.22 3.64
C ALA A 145 14.53 2.74 3.95
N ALA A 146 13.66 1.81 3.56
CA ALA A 146 13.90 0.38 3.75
C ALA A 146 15.11 -0.13 2.95
N GLU A 147 15.30 0.32 1.72
CA GLU A 147 16.45 -0.01 0.89
C GLU A 147 17.78 0.50 1.48
N MET A 148 17.76 1.72 2.06
CA MET A 148 18.93 2.29 2.74
C MET A 148 19.37 1.41 3.92
N LEU A 149 18.45 0.97 4.75
CA LEU A 149 18.74 0.28 6.00
C LEU A 149 18.89 -1.24 5.82
N SER A 150 18.09 -1.87 4.98
CA SER A 150 18.19 -3.31 4.69
C SER A 150 19.28 -3.66 3.66
N GLN A 151 19.93 -2.62 3.09
CA GLN A 151 20.92 -2.77 2.03
C GLN A 151 20.38 -3.52 0.79
N ASN A 152 19.07 -3.39 0.53
CA ASN A 152 18.45 -3.96 -0.65
C ASN A 152 18.86 -3.15 -1.90
N PRO A 153 19.34 -3.78 -2.97
CA PRO A 153 19.72 -3.06 -4.19
C PRO A 153 18.60 -2.18 -4.73
N GLY A 154 18.86 -0.88 -4.83
CA GLY A 154 17.87 0.10 -5.29
C GLY A 154 18.35 1.53 -5.14
N LEU A 155 17.45 2.48 -5.43
CA LEU A 155 17.75 3.92 -5.36
C LEU A 155 18.07 4.37 -3.93
N GLY A 156 17.39 3.81 -2.93
CA GLY A 156 17.67 4.11 -1.52
C GLY A 156 19.06 3.68 -1.12
N LYS A 157 19.47 2.46 -1.48
CA LYS A 157 20.84 1.98 -1.24
C LYS A 157 21.86 2.85 -1.94
N PHE A 158 21.62 3.23 -3.21
CA PHE A 158 22.54 4.09 -3.96
C PHE A 158 22.76 5.44 -3.24
N VAL A 159 21.71 6.07 -2.75
CA VAL A 159 21.82 7.32 -1.97
C VAL A 159 22.65 7.12 -0.70
N TRP A 160 22.47 5.99 -0.02
CA TRP A 160 23.20 5.67 1.20
C TRP A 160 24.69 5.42 0.92
N ASP A 161 25.01 4.65 -0.11
CA ASP A 161 26.38 4.34 -0.52
C ASP A 161 27.13 5.63 -0.93
N GLU A 162 26.51 6.52 -1.69
CA GLU A 162 27.10 7.81 -2.07
C GLU A 162 27.30 8.74 -0.85
N PHE A 163 26.34 8.72 0.10
CA PHE A 163 26.49 9.47 1.35
C PHE A 163 27.70 9.00 2.16
N GLN A 164 27.93 7.67 2.24
CA GLN A 164 29.07 7.11 2.94
C GLN A 164 30.41 7.35 2.22
N ASN A 165 30.40 7.39 0.89
CA ASN A 165 31.59 7.63 0.10
C ASN A 165 32.20 9.03 0.33
N GLY A 166 31.37 10.06 0.56
CA GLY A 166 31.80 11.40 0.93
C GLY A 166 32.74 12.09 -0.06
N SER A 167 32.75 11.65 -1.34
CA SER A 167 33.58 12.26 -2.39
C SER A 167 33.01 13.62 -2.82
N SER A 168 33.83 14.45 -3.49
CA SER A 168 33.39 15.75 -4.02
C SER A 168 32.18 15.66 -4.95
N ASP A 169 32.02 14.55 -5.66
CA ASP A 169 30.93 14.32 -6.62
C ASP A 169 29.72 13.63 -6.00
N SER A 170 29.83 13.09 -4.78
CA SER A 170 28.76 12.36 -4.10
C SER A 170 27.52 13.22 -3.93
N LEU A 171 27.68 14.51 -3.59
CA LEU A 171 26.54 15.42 -3.44
C LEU A 171 25.74 15.56 -4.74
N ALA A 172 26.42 15.72 -5.86
CA ALA A 172 25.75 15.84 -7.17
C ALA A 172 25.00 14.55 -7.54
N ARG A 173 25.60 13.38 -7.27
CA ARG A 173 24.97 12.07 -7.51
C ARG A 173 23.76 11.85 -6.62
N ILE A 174 23.82 12.22 -5.33
CA ILE A 174 22.68 12.17 -4.42
C ILE A 174 21.54 13.06 -4.90
N MET A 175 21.84 14.30 -5.35
CA MET A 175 20.83 15.22 -5.89
C MET A 175 20.12 14.63 -7.12
N VAL A 176 20.88 14.03 -8.04
CA VAL A 176 20.30 13.34 -9.21
C VAL A 176 19.43 12.17 -8.80
N ALA A 177 19.87 11.37 -7.83
CA ALA A 177 19.09 10.24 -7.31
C ALA A 177 17.78 10.71 -6.65
N VAL A 178 17.80 11.77 -5.85
CA VAL A 178 16.61 12.35 -5.21
C VAL A 178 15.63 12.87 -6.26
N LEU A 179 16.09 13.56 -7.29
CA LEU A 179 15.25 13.99 -8.41
C LEU A 179 14.63 12.79 -9.14
N THR A 180 15.43 11.76 -9.38
CA THR A 180 14.95 10.51 -10.02
C THR A 180 13.87 9.84 -9.19
N ILE A 181 14.06 9.74 -7.86
CA ILE A 181 13.07 9.19 -6.92
C ILE A 181 11.76 10.00 -6.99
N GLY A 182 11.87 11.34 -7.02
CA GLY A 182 10.71 12.23 -7.14
C GLY A 182 9.96 12.05 -8.46
N ILE A 183 10.67 11.96 -9.58
CA ILE A 183 10.08 11.75 -10.91
C ILE A 183 9.37 10.39 -10.97
N ILE A 184 10.00 9.33 -10.49
CA ILE A 184 9.38 7.99 -10.48
C ILE A 184 8.12 8.00 -9.60
N GLY A 185 8.18 8.58 -8.41
CA GLY A 185 7.02 8.69 -7.53
C GLY A 185 5.86 9.46 -8.19
N PHE A 186 6.16 10.55 -8.88
CA PHE A 186 5.18 11.31 -9.66
C PHE A 186 4.57 10.47 -10.79
N LEU A 187 5.39 9.73 -11.54
CA LEU A 187 4.90 8.86 -12.62
C LEU A 187 4.01 7.74 -12.09
N LEU A 188 4.38 7.11 -10.97
CA LEU A 188 3.56 6.10 -10.30
C LEU A 188 2.19 6.67 -9.90
N ASP A 189 2.14 7.88 -9.33
CA ASP A 189 0.86 8.54 -9.03
C ASP A 189 0.05 8.84 -10.30
N ARG A 190 0.69 9.29 -11.39
CA ARG A 190 -0.01 9.54 -12.65
C ARG A 190 -0.60 8.28 -13.27
N VAL A 191 0.11 7.15 -13.22
CA VAL A 191 -0.39 5.85 -13.66
C VAL A 191 -1.62 5.45 -12.85
N MET A 192 -1.56 5.55 -11.52
CA MET A 192 -2.69 5.24 -10.64
C MET A 192 -3.87 6.19 -10.87
N TYR A 193 -3.63 7.46 -11.14
CA TYR A 193 -4.67 8.42 -11.49
C TYR A 193 -5.36 8.06 -12.81
N ALA A 194 -4.58 7.67 -13.81
CA ALA A 194 -5.12 7.21 -15.10
C ALA A 194 -5.99 5.95 -14.93
N LEU A 195 -5.53 4.98 -14.15
CA LEU A 195 -6.32 3.80 -13.82
C LEU A 195 -7.62 4.19 -13.09
N GLN A 196 -7.54 5.06 -12.08
CA GLN A 196 -8.72 5.56 -11.37
C GLN A 196 -9.73 6.20 -12.35
N SER A 197 -9.28 7.03 -13.28
CA SER A 197 -10.16 7.70 -14.24
C SER A 197 -10.88 6.71 -15.16
N LEU A 198 -10.21 5.65 -15.61
CA LEU A 198 -10.80 4.61 -16.45
C LEU A 198 -11.94 3.87 -15.73
N PHE A 199 -11.76 3.55 -14.47
CA PHE A 199 -12.76 2.80 -13.69
C PHE A 199 -13.87 3.68 -13.11
N THR A 200 -13.63 4.98 -12.84
CA THR A 200 -14.63 5.90 -12.30
C THR A 200 -15.51 6.53 -13.38
N PHE A 201 -14.98 6.72 -14.60
CA PHE A 201 -15.80 7.24 -15.72
C PHE A 201 -16.88 6.27 -16.19
N SER A 202 -16.72 4.98 -15.98
CA SER A 202 -17.72 3.95 -16.35
C SER A 202 -18.99 4.01 -15.47
N GLY A 203 -19.01 4.75 -14.38
CA GLY A 203 -20.14 4.87 -13.44
C GLY A 203 -21.06 6.08 -13.66
N LYS A 204 -20.80 6.91 -14.66
CA LYS A 204 -21.64 8.11 -14.99
C LYS A 204 -22.50 7.94 -16.24
N ARG A 205 -23.04 6.74 -16.49
CA ARG A 205 -24.14 6.54 -17.46
C ARG A 205 -25.34 5.95 -16.78
#